data_e81b98fcecd1ae803b7ad389ebfc5e52
#
_entry.id   e81b98fcecd1ae803b7ad389ebfc5e52
#
_cell.length_a   1.000
_cell.length_b   1.000
_cell.length_c   1.000
_cell.angle_alpha   90.00
_cell.angle_beta   90.00
_cell.angle_gamma   90.00
#
_symmetry.space_group_name_H-M   'P 1'
#
loop_
_entity.id
_entity.type
_entity.pdbx_description
1 polymer ?
#
loop_
_entity_poly.entity_id
_entity_poly.type
_entity_poly.pdbx_seq_one_letter_code
_entity_poly.pdbx_strand_id
1 'polypeptide(L)'
;MKQVASLQYGVIFKKAFCDVDIFKGFVKAVLGIDLEIDTVETEKSFDPVIGNVDLRFDLYAQDEKNRIIVDIQHKKSSDHYDRFLHYHCAAILEQISKARNYRPPLKVFTIVVLTSGDKHQKDVLTIDFDPKDADGNGVNEIPHKIIYLCPKYANEKTPAIYKEWMDAIQDTLDGQVEESNYHDSLIQKIFNTIENDLVSPTERARMFEEFNDEESKHTVFAEGIEKGVQKGKLEEKQTIAKNLLATGLDIDTIANATGLTKIEIENLR
;
A
#
# COMPACT_ATOMS: atom_id res chain seq x y z
N MET A 1 -1.27 -20.67 -21.16
CA MET A 1 -1.51 -20.13 -19.78
C MET A 1 -0.67 -20.93 -18.79
N LYS A 2 0.04 -20.25 -17.94
CA LYS A 2 0.92 -20.81 -16.90
C LYS A 2 0.32 -20.53 -15.52
N GLN A 3 0.35 -21.53 -14.63
CA GLN A 3 -0.11 -21.40 -13.25
C GLN A 3 1.00 -20.80 -12.39
N VAL A 4 0.72 -19.67 -11.76
CA VAL A 4 1.69 -18.91 -10.96
C VAL A 4 1.10 -18.56 -9.59
N ALA A 5 1.96 -18.33 -8.61
CA ALA A 5 1.55 -17.74 -7.35
C ALA A 5 1.38 -16.23 -7.51
N SER A 6 0.35 -15.68 -6.89
CA SER A 6 0.01 -14.27 -7.03
C SER A 6 1.03 -13.34 -6.35
N LEU A 7 1.49 -12.34 -7.09
CA LEU A 7 2.38 -11.29 -6.58
C LEU A 7 1.72 -10.36 -5.55
N GLN A 8 0.42 -10.48 -5.30
CA GLN A 8 -0.22 -9.73 -4.20
C GLN A 8 0.33 -10.11 -2.83
N TYR A 9 0.85 -11.34 -2.68
CA TYR A 9 1.43 -11.81 -1.42
C TYR A 9 2.87 -11.32 -1.29
N GLY A 10 3.17 -10.65 -0.18
CA GLY A 10 4.52 -10.10 0.06
C GLY A 10 5.62 -11.16 0.01
N VAL A 11 5.35 -12.40 0.46
CA VAL A 11 6.30 -13.52 0.37
C VAL A 11 6.63 -13.88 -1.08
N ILE A 12 5.67 -13.87 -1.99
CA ILE A 12 5.86 -14.21 -3.41
C ILE A 12 6.52 -13.04 -4.15
N PHE A 13 6.10 -11.82 -3.84
CA PHE A 13 6.74 -10.61 -4.38
C PHE A 13 8.23 -10.57 -4.02
N LYS A 14 8.57 -10.77 -2.75
CA LYS A 14 9.96 -10.83 -2.30
C LYS A 14 10.74 -11.96 -2.98
N LYS A 15 10.15 -13.14 -3.13
CA LYS A 15 10.77 -14.27 -3.85
C LYS A 15 11.16 -13.90 -5.28
N ALA A 16 10.30 -13.20 -6.01
CA ALA A 16 10.56 -12.81 -7.40
C ALA A 16 11.55 -11.65 -7.49
N PHE A 17 11.31 -10.58 -6.71
CA PHE A 17 12.04 -9.32 -6.85
C PHE A 17 13.32 -9.24 -6.02
N CYS A 18 13.65 -10.23 -5.17
CA CYS A 18 14.98 -10.32 -4.56
C CYS A 18 16.07 -10.76 -5.55
N ASP A 19 15.71 -11.23 -6.73
CA ASP A 19 16.64 -11.45 -7.82
C ASP A 19 17.21 -10.11 -8.31
N VAL A 20 18.53 -10.00 -8.34
CA VAL A 20 19.22 -8.73 -8.64
C VAL A 20 18.89 -8.20 -10.02
N ASP A 21 18.79 -9.07 -11.03
CA ASP A 21 18.51 -8.64 -12.40
C ASP A 21 17.07 -8.12 -12.52
N ILE A 22 16.11 -8.84 -11.92
CA ILE A 22 14.69 -8.45 -11.89
C ILE A 22 14.55 -7.11 -11.17
N PHE A 23 15.18 -6.96 -10.01
CA PHE A 23 15.12 -5.72 -9.24
C PHE A 23 15.71 -4.54 -10.03
N LYS A 24 16.90 -4.71 -10.63
CA LYS A 24 17.54 -3.68 -11.46
C LYS A 24 16.68 -3.30 -12.66
N GLY A 25 16.11 -4.28 -13.35
CA GLY A 25 15.22 -4.04 -14.50
C GLY A 25 13.97 -3.27 -14.10
N PHE A 26 13.32 -3.66 -13.02
CA PHE A 26 12.15 -2.96 -12.50
C PHE A 26 12.47 -1.51 -12.09
N VAL A 27 13.54 -1.30 -11.33
CA VAL A 27 13.98 0.05 -10.93
C VAL A 27 14.34 0.89 -12.14
N LYS A 28 15.03 0.32 -13.12
CA LYS A 28 15.35 1.01 -14.38
C LYS A 28 14.08 1.40 -15.14
N ALA A 29 13.11 0.51 -15.22
CA ALA A 29 11.83 0.80 -15.87
C ALA A 29 11.08 1.94 -15.17
N VAL A 30 11.02 1.93 -13.82
CA VAL A 30 10.22 2.89 -13.05
C VAL A 30 10.93 4.24 -12.84
N LEU A 31 12.23 4.22 -12.59
CA LEU A 31 13.00 5.42 -12.21
C LEU A 31 13.96 5.91 -13.30
N GLY A 32 14.25 5.11 -14.32
CA GLY A 32 15.30 5.39 -15.30
C GLY A 32 16.71 5.31 -14.73
N ILE A 33 16.91 4.61 -13.60
CA ILE A 33 18.19 4.52 -12.89
C ILE A 33 18.83 3.16 -13.17
N ASP A 34 20.07 3.15 -13.63
CA ASP A 34 20.92 1.97 -13.68
C ASP A 34 21.61 1.79 -12.32
N LEU A 35 21.22 0.74 -11.59
CA LEU A 35 21.77 0.42 -10.28
C LEU A 35 23.04 -0.45 -10.38
N GLU A 36 24.03 -0.14 -9.56
CA GLU A 36 25.25 -0.95 -9.40
C GLU A 36 25.18 -1.67 -8.03
N ILE A 37 24.45 -2.78 -7.99
CA ILE A 37 24.24 -3.60 -6.79
C ILE A 37 24.55 -5.07 -7.06
N ASP A 38 24.96 -5.78 -6.01
CA ASP A 38 25.20 -7.24 -6.02
C ASP A 38 24.12 -8.00 -5.25
N THR A 39 23.37 -7.35 -4.38
CA THR A 39 22.35 -7.96 -3.52
C THR A 39 21.13 -7.09 -3.35
N VAL A 40 19.98 -7.73 -3.14
CA VAL A 40 18.75 -7.11 -2.68
C VAL A 40 18.42 -7.71 -1.32
N GLU A 41 18.30 -6.84 -0.30
CA GLU A 41 17.92 -7.26 1.04
C GLU A 41 16.39 -7.34 1.16
N THR A 42 15.90 -8.35 1.85
CA THR A 42 14.48 -8.48 2.19
C THR A 42 14.28 -8.19 3.67
N GLU A 43 13.08 -7.69 4.04
CA GLU A 43 12.72 -7.43 5.45
C GLU A 43 13.71 -6.49 6.16
N LYS A 44 14.29 -5.53 5.43
CA LYS A 44 15.23 -4.56 6.00
C LYS A 44 14.52 -3.68 7.02
N SER A 45 15.09 -3.60 8.21
CA SER A 45 14.66 -2.67 9.25
C SER A 45 15.75 -1.66 9.58
N PHE A 46 15.33 -0.47 9.98
CA PHE A 46 16.19 0.54 10.58
C PHE A 46 15.75 0.79 12.01
N ASP A 47 16.71 1.07 12.88
CA ASP A 47 16.37 1.54 14.21
C ASP A 47 15.60 2.87 14.09
N PRO A 48 14.46 3.01 14.78
CA PRO A 48 13.66 4.21 14.67
C PRO A 48 14.45 5.42 15.13
N VAL A 49 14.61 6.37 14.25
CA VAL A 49 15.32 7.64 14.55
C VAL A 49 14.47 8.49 15.50
N ILE A 50 13.14 8.42 15.35
CA ILE A 50 12.16 9.13 16.18
C ILE A 50 10.89 8.29 16.29
N GLY A 51 10.47 7.95 17.52
CA GLY A 51 9.22 7.22 17.78
C GLY A 51 9.40 5.69 17.89
N ASN A 52 8.27 5.01 18.12
CA ASN A 52 8.21 3.56 18.37
C ASN A 52 7.59 2.79 17.19
N VAL A 53 7.64 3.33 15.97
CA VAL A 53 7.10 2.66 14.78
C VAL A 53 8.16 1.72 14.24
N ASP A 54 7.83 0.45 14.17
CA ASP A 54 8.69 -0.56 13.54
C ASP A 54 8.73 -0.32 12.02
N LEU A 55 9.93 -0.10 11.51
CA LEU A 55 10.20 0.19 10.09
C LEU A 55 10.72 -1.08 9.44
N ARG A 56 9.92 -1.68 8.58
CA ARG A 56 10.31 -2.87 7.83
C ARG A 56 9.96 -2.68 6.36
N PHE A 57 10.97 -2.77 5.51
CA PHE A 57 10.83 -2.66 4.05
C PHE A 57 10.82 -4.04 3.43
N ASP A 58 9.94 -4.28 2.47
CA ASP A 58 9.87 -5.58 1.78
C ASP A 58 11.16 -5.87 1.03
N LEU A 59 11.62 -4.94 0.22
CA LEU A 59 12.85 -5.01 -0.55
C LEU A 59 13.66 -3.73 -0.39
N TYR A 60 14.95 -3.90 -0.24
CA TYR A 60 15.89 -2.81 -0.06
C TYR A 60 17.18 -3.07 -0.83
N ALA A 61 17.68 -2.06 -1.52
CA ALA A 61 19.00 -2.08 -2.12
C ALA A 61 19.61 -0.67 -2.11
N GLN A 62 20.93 -0.62 -2.10
CA GLN A 62 21.65 0.66 -2.27
C GLN A 62 22.93 0.46 -3.04
N ASP A 63 23.29 1.46 -3.83
CA ASP A 63 24.59 1.65 -4.44
C ASP A 63 25.29 2.89 -3.85
N GLU A 64 26.36 3.36 -4.50
CA GLU A 64 27.11 4.55 -4.04
C GLU A 64 26.32 5.88 -4.12
N LYS A 65 25.23 5.93 -4.88
CA LYS A 65 24.46 7.15 -5.17
C LYS A 65 23.00 7.06 -4.74
N ASN A 66 22.44 5.85 -4.71
CA ASN A 66 21.00 5.64 -4.60
C ASN A 66 20.68 4.64 -3.50
N ARG A 67 19.58 4.87 -2.83
CA ARG A 67 18.91 3.95 -1.89
C ARG A 67 17.51 3.71 -2.41
N ILE A 68 17.20 2.47 -2.72
CA ILE A 68 15.94 2.05 -3.32
C ILE A 68 15.18 1.18 -2.32
N ILE A 69 13.93 1.52 -2.10
CA ILE A 69 12.98 0.77 -1.30
C ILE A 69 11.83 0.39 -2.23
N VAL A 70 11.45 -0.88 -2.22
CA VAL A 70 10.27 -1.36 -2.94
C VAL A 70 9.40 -2.13 -1.98
N ASP A 71 8.16 -1.69 -1.85
CA ASP A 71 7.14 -2.31 -1.02
C ASP A 71 5.94 -2.71 -1.86
N ILE A 72 5.30 -3.83 -1.52
CA ILE A 72 4.02 -4.23 -2.10
C ILE A 72 2.91 -4.18 -1.08
N GLN A 73 1.76 -3.68 -1.50
CA GLN A 73 0.56 -3.65 -0.67
C GLN A 73 -0.66 -4.04 -1.48
N HIS A 74 -1.31 -5.11 -1.07
CA HIS A 74 -2.59 -5.51 -1.65
C HIS A 74 -3.77 -4.80 -1.00
N LYS A 75 -3.67 -4.52 0.29
CA LYS A 75 -4.75 -3.96 1.09
C LYS A 75 -4.96 -2.46 0.85
N LYS A 76 -6.23 -2.04 0.76
CA LYS A 76 -6.61 -0.63 0.86
C LYS A 76 -6.49 -0.18 2.31
N SER A 77 -5.44 0.56 2.63
CA SER A 77 -5.28 1.27 3.90
C SER A 77 -5.59 2.75 3.69
N SER A 78 -6.23 3.38 4.67
CA SER A 78 -6.53 4.83 4.61
C SER A 78 -5.30 5.69 4.86
N ASP A 79 -4.26 5.11 5.44
CA ASP A 79 -3.03 5.78 5.92
C ASP A 79 -1.77 5.42 5.13
N HIS A 80 -1.89 4.73 3.99
CA HIS A 80 -0.72 4.27 3.25
C HIS A 80 0.20 5.42 2.78
N TYR A 81 -0.35 6.59 2.45
CA TYR A 81 0.47 7.75 2.10
C TYR A 81 1.34 8.22 3.27
N ASP A 82 0.74 8.36 4.46
CA ASP A 82 1.44 8.78 5.68
C ASP A 82 2.48 7.74 6.11
N ARG A 83 2.12 6.45 6.01
CA ARG A 83 3.04 5.34 6.33
C ARG A 83 4.27 5.35 5.44
N PHE A 84 4.10 5.40 4.12
CA PHE A 84 5.23 5.39 3.20
C PHE A 84 6.00 6.70 3.19
N LEU A 85 5.36 7.83 3.47
CA LEU A 85 6.05 9.08 3.75
C LEU A 85 6.94 8.94 4.99
N HIS A 86 6.43 8.38 6.08
CA HIS A 86 7.21 8.11 7.30
C HIS A 86 8.41 7.19 7.01
N TYR A 87 8.19 6.10 6.29
CA TYR A 87 9.24 5.15 5.88
C TYR A 87 10.33 5.84 5.05
N HIS A 88 9.92 6.64 4.08
CA HIS A 88 10.83 7.41 3.23
C HIS A 88 11.67 8.41 4.03
N CYS A 89 11.03 9.19 4.90
CA CYS A 89 11.71 10.14 5.78
C CYS A 89 12.71 9.43 6.72
N ALA A 90 12.34 8.29 7.29
CA ALA A 90 13.25 7.52 8.14
C ALA A 90 14.47 7.00 7.37
N ALA A 91 14.28 6.58 6.12
CA ALA A 91 15.39 6.16 5.25
C ALA A 91 16.33 7.32 4.87
N ILE A 92 15.85 8.55 4.84
CA ILE A 92 16.67 9.76 4.68
C ILE A 92 17.40 10.07 6.00
N LEU A 93 16.67 10.09 7.12
CA LEU A 93 17.22 10.51 8.43
C LEU A 93 18.26 9.52 8.96
N GLU A 94 18.12 8.22 8.70
CA GLU A 94 19.12 7.22 9.09
C GLU A 94 20.49 7.54 8.53
N GLN A 95 20.56 8.04 7.30
CA GLN A 95 21.82 8.46 6.69
C GLN A 95 22.45 9.65 7.40
N ILE A 96 21.62 10.60 7.85
CA ILE A 96 22.07 11.85 8.48
C ILE A 96 22.58 11.59 9.90
N SER A 97 22.10 10.57 10.60
CA SER A 97 22.56 10.22 11.95
C SER A 97 24.07 10.00 12.05
N LYS A 98 24.71 9.65 10.93
CA LYS A 98 26.16 9.43 10.80
C LYS A 98 26.88 10.55 10.04
N ALA A 99 26.14 11.52 9.51
CA ALA A 99 26.68 12.62 8.71
C ALA A 99 26.99 13.87 9.56
N ARG A 100 27.98 14.65 9.12
CA ARG A 100 28.33 15.94 9.76
C ARG A 100 27.63 17.16 9.14
N ASN A 101 26.73 16.93 8.16
CA ASN A 101 26.00 17.97 7.44
C ASN A 101 24.55 17.54 7.19
N TYR A 102 23.71 18.45 6.72
CA TYR A 102 22.30 18.22 6.45
C TYR A 102 22.03 17.47 5.14
N ARG A 103 23.04 17.23 4.30
CA ARG A 103 22.86 16.60 2.98
C ARG A 103 23.01 15.09 3.09
N PRO A 104 21.94 14.31 2.82
CA PRO A 104 22.05 12.86 2.77
C PRO A 104 23.02 12.44 1.65
N PRO A 105 23.90 11.48 1.89
CA PRO A 105 24.87 11.03 0.87
C PRO A 105 24.17 10.32 -0.31
N LEU A 106 23.05 9.62 -0.05
CA LEU A 106 22.34 8.88 -1.08
C LEU A 106 20.99 9.52 -1.43
N LYS A 107 20.61 9.44 -2.70
CA LYS A 107 19.26 9.74 -3.16
C LYS A 107 18.34 8.59 -2.73
N VAL A 108 17.21 8.93 -2.13
CA VAL A 108 16.23 7.91 -1.68
C VAL A 108 15.04 7.88 -2.63
N PHE A 109 14.71 6.68 -3.08
CA PHE A 109 13.54 6.42 -3.90
C PHE A 109 12.74 5.30 -3.24
N THR A 110 11.45 5.52 -3.07
CA THR A 110 10.52 4.51 -2.57
C THR A 110 9.51 4.20 -3.66
N ILE A 111 9.40 2.94 -4.07
CA ILE A 111 8.40 2.45 -5.02
C ILE A 111 7.40 1.62 -4.22
N VAL A 112 6.13 1.99 -4.31
CA VAL A 112 5.04 1.30 -3.62
C VAL A 112 4.11 0.72 -4.67
N VAL A 113 3.97 -0.60 -4.69
CA VAL A 113 3.07 -1.30 -5.61
C VAL A 113 1.75 -1.56 -4.89
N LEU A 114 0.67 -0.92 -5.34
CA LEU A 114 -0.68 -1.02 -4.78
C LEU A 114 -1.55 -1.91 -5.67
N THR A 115 -1.54 -3.22 -5.46
CA THR A 115 -2.22 -4.20 -6.32
C THR A 115 -3.74 -4.12 -6.23
N SER A 116 -4.31 -3.71 -5.10
CA SER A 116 -5.75 -3.44 -4.98
C SER A 116 -6.17 -2.07 -5.52
N GLY A 117 -5.20 -1.27 -5.94
CA GLY A 117 -5.38 0.11 -6.38
C GLY A 117 -5.54 1.11 -5.25
N ASP A 118 -5.75 2.36 -5.61
CA ASP A 118 -5.90 3.51 -4.71
C ASP A 118 -7.25 4.20 -4.88
N LYS A 119 -7.67 4.99 -3.89
CA LYS A 119 -8.94 5.74 -3.91
C LYS A 119 -9.04 6.77 -5.05
N HIS A 120 -7.91 7.29 -5.53
CA HIS A 120 -7.86 8.27 -6.61
C HIS A 120 -7.95 7.63 -8.00
N GLN A 121 -7.89 6.30 -8.09
CA GLN A 121 -7.99 5.52 -9.33
C GLN A 121 -7.00 5.99 -10.42
N LYS A 122 -5.77 6.30 -9.99
CA LYS A 122 -4.67 6.65 -10.89
C LYS A 122 -3.73 5.46 -11.02
N ASP A 123 -3.20 5.28 -12.20
CA ASP A 123 -2.20 4.25 -12.51
C ASP A 123 -0.85 4.52 -11.82
N VAL A 124 -0.41 5.78 -11.85
CA VAL A 124 0.84 6.22 -11.23
C VAL A 124 0.62 7.52 -10.47
N LEU A 125 1.15 7.58 -9.26
CA LEU A 125 1.19 8.79 -8.46
C LEU A 125 2.63 9.01 -7.96
N THR A 126 3.05 10.26 -7.89
CA THR A 126 4.42 10.61 -7.44
C THR A 126 4.37 11.70 -6.39
N ILE A 127 5.07 11.49 -5.28
CA ILE A 127 5.48 12.54 -4.37
C ILE A 127 6.91 12.91 -4.75
N ASP A 128 7.08 14.11 -5.28
CA ASP A 128 8.37 14.65 -5.67
C ASP A 128 8.76 15.73 -4.66
N PHE A 129 9.90 15.54 -4.00
CA PHE A 129 10.38 16.46 -2.97
C PHE A 129 11.20 17.61 -3.54
N ASP A 130 11.47 17.59 -4.87
CA ASP A 130 12.21 18.68 -5.50
C ASP A 130 11.39 19.97 -5.47
N PRO A 131 11.96 21.09 -5.00
CA PRO A 131 11.30 22.39 -5.04
C PRO A 131 10.96 22.77 -6.47
N LYS A 132 9.80 23.39 -6.66
CA LYS A 132 9.33 23.85 -7.96
C LYS A 132 9.18 25.37 -7.98
N ASP A 133 9.48 25.96 -9.12
CA ASP A 133 9.18 27.36 -9.37
C ASP A 133 7.67 27.61 -9.54
N ALA A 134 7.28 28.86 -9.76
CA ALA A 134 5.87 29.23 -9.94
C ALA A 134 5.21 28.61 -11.19
N ASP A 135 6.02 28.19 -12.16
CA ASP A 135 5.57 27.56 -13.41
C ASP A 135 5.50 26.03 -13.28
N GLY A 136 5.90 25.48 -12.11
CA GLY A 136 5.87 24.06 -11.82
C GLY A 136 7.12 23.29 -12.26
N ASN A 137 8.20 23.97 -12.70
CA ASN A 137 9.44 23.32 -13.08
C ASN A 137 10.27 22.99 -11.84
N GLY A 138 10.85 21.80 -11.77
CA GLY A 138 11.76 21.41 -10.71
C GLY A 138 13.11 22.11 -10.80
N VAL A 139 13.72 22.41 -9.66
CA VAL A 139 15.04 23.08 -9.60
C VAL A 139 16.20 22.07 -9.41
N ASN A 140 15.91 20.78 -9.30
CA ASN A 140 16.85 19.66 -9.18
C ASN A 140 17.77 19.74 -7.93
N GLU A 141 17.23 20.24 -6.82
CA GLU A 141 17.98 20.33 -5.55
C GLU A 141 17.70 19.12 -4.63
N ILE A 142 16.47 18.62 -4.58
CA ILE A 142 16.07 17.50 -3.71
C ILE A 142 15.60 16.32 -4.57
N PRO A 143 16.46 15.32 -4.80
CA PRO A 143 16.18 14.26 -5.77
C PRO A 143 15.30 13.12 -5.22
N HIS A 144 14.82 13.22 -3.97
CA HIS A 144 14.05 12.16 -3.32
C HIS A 144 12.64 12.06 -3.89
N LYS A 145 12.12 10.82 -4.05
CA LYS A 145 10.77 10.58 -4.61
C LYS A 145 10.13 9.36 -3.99
N ILE A 146 8.80 9.42 -3.85
CA ILE A 146 7.96 8.25 -3.60
C ILE A 146 7.07 8.06 -4.83
N ILE A 147 7.05 6.85 -5.40
CA ILE A 147 6.26 6.51 -6.57
C ILE A 147 5.29 5.41 -6.18
N TYR A 148 4.01 5.63 -6.41
CA TYR A 148 2.95 4.65 -6.23
C TYR A 148 2.56 4.11 -7.61
N LEU A 149 2.66 2.81 -7.78
CA LEU A 149 2.22 2.09 -8.96
C LEU A 149 0.93 1.35 -8.62
N CYS A 150 -0.12 1.60 -9.37
CA CYS A 150 -1.42 0.95 -9.19
C CYS A 150 -1.75 0.10 -10.43
N PRO A 151 -1.25 -1.13 -10.54
CA PRO A 151 -1.41 -1.99 -11.71
C PRO A 151 -2.86 -2.11 -12.18
N LYS A 152 -3.79 -2.18 -11.24
CA LYS A 152 -5.23 -2.24 -11.50
C LYS A 152 -5.77 -1.12 -12.43
N TYR A 153 -5.11 0.03 -12.46
CA TYR A 153 -5.55 1.20 -13.23
C TYR A 153 -4.65 1.49 -14.43
N ALA A 154 -3.71 0.60 -14.74
CA ALA A 154 -2.91 0.69 -15.95
C ALA A 154 -3.82 0.74 -17.19
N ASN A 155 -3.50 1.63 -18.12
CA ASN A 155 -4.29 1.87 -19.31
C ASN A 155 -3.42 2.34 -20.50
N GLU A 156 -4.02 2.67 -21.62
CA GLU A 156 -3.33 3.11 -22.83
C GLU A 156 -2.42 4.34 -22.64
N LYS A 157 -2.71 5.17 -21.63
CA LYS A 157 -1.93 6.39 -21.32
C LYS A 157 -0.81 6.13 -20.32
N THR A 158 -0.78 4.96 -19.71
CA THR A 158 0.31 4.57 -18.79
C THR A 158 1.61 4.52 -19.59
N PRO A 159 2.68 5.17 -19.12
CA PRO A 159 3.95 5.15 -19.83
C PRO A 159 4.42 3.74 -20.14
N ALA A 160 4.74 3.48 -21.41
CA ALA A 160 5.05 2.15 -21.92
C ALA A 160 6.21 1.49 -21.17
N ILE A 161 7.15 2.30 -20.67
CA ILE A 161 8.38 1.81 -20.01
C ILE A 161 8.09 0.95 -18.77
N TYR A 162 7.01 1.21 -18.03
CA TYR A 162 6.63 0.39 -16.88
C TYR A 162 5.25 -0.24 -17.00
N LYS A 163 4.53 0.02 -18.12
CA LYS A 163 3.21 -0.56 -18.34
C LYS A 163 3.27 -2.10 -18.37
N GLU A 164 4.22 -2.68 -19.08
CA GLU A 164 4.37 -4.13 -19.17
C GLU A 164 4.63 -4.78 -17.81
N TRP A 165 5.40 -4.13 -16.93
CA TRP A 165 5.62 -4.57 -15.55
C TRP A 165 4.34 -4.50 -14.70
N MET A 166 3.57 -3.42 -14.87
CA MET A 166 2.29 -3.27 -14.15
C MET A 166 1.27 -4.29 -14.63
N ASP A 167 1.17 -4.49 -15.95
CA ASP A 167 0.28 -5.50 -16.55
C ASP A 167 0.67 -6.91 -16.07
N ALA A 168 1.97 -7.23 -16.04
CA ALA A 168 2.48 -8.50 -15.55
C ALA A 168 2.12 -8.73 -14.07
N ILE A 169 2.30 -7.74 -13.20
CA ILE A 169 1.91 -7.83 -11.79
C ILE A 169 0.40 -8.06 -11.68
N GLN A 170 -0.42 -7.30 -12.43
CA GLN A 170 -1.88 -7.42 -12.41
C GLN A 170 -2.34 -8.80 -12.91
N ASP A 171 -1.72 -9.33 -13.95
CA ASP A 171 -2.07 -10.63 -14.54
C ASP A 171 -1.87 -11.79 -13.55
N THR A 172 -0.84 -11.70 -12.69
CA THR A 172 -0.59 -12.74 -11.68
C THR A 172 -1.66 -12.82 -10.59
N LEU A 173 -2.56 -11.83 -10.45
CA LEU A 173 -3.45 -11.75 -9.29
C LEU A 173 -4.53 -12.84 -9.30
N ASP A 174 -4.90 -13.36 -10.45
CA ASP A 174 -5.84 -14.50 -10.59
C ASP A 174 -5.15 -15.87 -10.56
N GLY A 175 -3.82 -15.90 -10.43
CA GLY A 175 -3.04 -17.13 -10.35
C GLY A 175 -2.67 -17.75 -11.70
N GLN A 176 -2.89 -17.05 -12.80
CA GLN A 176 -2.60 -17.51 -14.15
C GLN A 176 -2.00 -16.38 -14.99
N VAL A 177 -1.07 -16.70 -15.87
CA VAL A 177 -0.48 -15.74 -16.81
C VAL A 177 -0.41 -16.32 -18.22
N GLU A 178 -0.58 -15.46 -19.21
CA GLU A 178 -0.33 -15.81 -20.60
C GLU A 178 1.04 -15.22 -21.02
N GLU A 179 2.09 -16.05 -20.90
CA GLU A 179 3.47 -15.62 -21.09
C GLU A 179 3.75 -15.01 -22.47
N SER A 180 2.97 -15.42 -23.49
CA SER A 180 3.12 -14.89 -24.87
C SER A 180 2.78 -13.41 -25.02
N ASN A 181 2.09 -12.84 -24.02
CA ASN A 181 1.73 -11.40 -24.00
C ASN A 181 2.89 -10.50 -23.55
N TYR A 182 3.97 -11.08 -23.04
CA TYR A 182 5.09 -10.35 -22.42
C TYR A 182 6.37 -10.58 -23.18
N HIS A 183 7.10 -9.51 -23.46
CA HIS A 183 8.34 -9.55 -24.27
C HIS A 183 9.60 -9.34 -23.44
N ASP A 184 9.49 -8.72 -22.27
CA ASP A 184 10.63 -8.52 -21.37
C ASP A 184 11.06 -9.86 -20.75
N SER A 185 12.32 -10.22 -20.97
CA SER A 185 12.89 -11.45 -20.45
C SER A 185 12.93 -11.52 -18.92
N LEU A 186 12.97 -10.38 -18.24
CA LEU A 186 12.94 -10.30 -16.79
C LEU A 186 11.53 -10.59 -16.26
N ILE A 187 10.49 -10.14 -16.97
CA ILE A 187 9.10 -10.51 -16.66
C ILE A 187 8.89 -12.02 -16.84
N GLN A 188 9.44 -12.63 -17.91
CA GLN A 188 9.44 -14.08 -18.08
C GLN A 188 10.16 -14.78 -16.92
N LYS A 189 11.29 -14.23 -16.47
CA LYS A 189 12.03 -14.75 -15.30
C LYS A 189 11.19 -14.68 -14.02
N ILE A 190 10.39 -13.62 -13.82
CA ILE A 190 9.41 -13.53 -12.72
C ILE A 190 8.44 -14.70 -12.77
N PHE A 191 7.75 -14.91 -13.90
CA PHE A 191 6.75 -15.97 -14.02
C PHE A 191 7.34 -17.35 -13.79
N ASN A 192 8.57 -17.58 -14.24
CA ASN A 192 9.29 -18.83 -13.96
C ASN A 192 9.60 -19.00 -12.46
N THR A 193 9.97 -17.92 -11.77
CA THR A 193 10.33 -17.94 -10.34
C THR A 193 9.12 -18.19 -9.43
N ILE A 194 7.94 -17.72 -9.83
CA ILE A 194 6.70 -17.83 -9.05
C ILE A 194 5.77 -18.95 -9.55
N GLU A 195 6.23 -19.82 -10.44
CA GLU A 195 5.45 -20.98 -10.88
C GLU A 195 4.99 -21.82 -9.68
N ASN A 196 3.72 -22.24 -9.70
CA ASN A 196 3.08 -22.87 -8.53
C ASN A 196 3.84 -24.08 -8.00
N ASP A 197 4.48 -24.87 -8.89
CA ASP A 197 5.26 -26.04 -8.50
C ASP A 197 6.58 -25.68 -7.76
N LEU A 198 7.04 -24.44 -7.90
CA LEU A 198 8.25 -23.92 -7.27
C LEU A 198 7.96 -23.18 -5.95
N VAL A 199 6.69 -23.06 -5.55
CA VAL A 199 6.30 -22.45 -4.28
C VAL A 199 6.42 -23.49 -3.16
N SER A 200 7.31 -23.22 -2.23
CA SER A 200 7.57 -24.11 -1.09
C SER A 200 6.38 -24.17 -0.11
N PRO A 201 6.28 -25.23 0.72
CA PRO A 201 5.25 -25.32 1.75
C PRO A 201 5.28 -24.13 2.74
N THR A 202 6.46 -23.62 3.06
CA THR A 202 6.62 -22.46 3.95
C THR A 202 6.07 -21.18 3.32
N GLU A 203 6.33 -20.96 2.03
CA GLU A 203 5.78 -19.83 1.30
C GLU A 203 4.25 -19.92 1.19
N ARG A 204 3.71 -21.13 0.92
CA ARG A 204 2.25 -21.35 0.92
C ARG A 204 1.62 -21.06 2.28
N ALA A 205 2.27 -21.46 3.38
CA ALA A 205 1.78 -21.16 4.73
C ALA A 205 1.73 -19.64 4.97
N ARG A 206 2.78 -18.90 4.57
CA ARG A 206 2.79 -17.42 4.69
C ARG A 206 1.74 -16.75 3.82
N MET A 207 1.53 -17.21 2.57
CA MET A 207 0.43 -16.72 1.72
C MET A 207 -0.92 -16.90 2.41
N PHE A 208 -1.13 -18.04 3.06
CA PHE A 208 -2.36 -18.33 3.78
C PHE A 208 -2.52 -17.44 5.04
N GLU A 209 -1.43 -17.18 5.75
CA GLU A 209 -1.43 -16.24 6.88
C GLU A 209 -1.79 -14.81 6.43
N GLU A 210 -1.13 -14.31 5.36
CA GLU A 210 -1.42 -13.00 4.79
C GLU A 210 -2.91 -12.90 4.36
N PHE A 211 -3.44 -13.92 3.70
CA PHE A 211 -4.84 -13.99 3.29
C PHE A 211 -5.80 -13.95 4.49
N ASN A 212 -5.56 -14.78 5.51
CA ASN A 212 -6.41 -14.84 6.71
C ASN A 212 -6.37 -13.52 7.51
N ASP A 213 -5.21 -12.89 7.60
CA ASP A 213 -5.06 -11.58 8.23
C ASP A 213 -5.88 -10.51 7.53
N GLU A 214 -5.94 -10.55 6.20
CA GLU A 214 -6.76 -9.64 5.42
C GLU A 214 -8.25 -9.90 5.65
N GLU A 215 -8.69 -11.16 5.58
CA GLU A 215 -10.10 -11.53 5.75
C GLU A 215 -10.60 -11.23 7.16
N SER A 216 -9.78 -11.52 8.18
CA SER A 216 -10.09 -11.20 9.58
C SER A 216 -10.26 -9.70 9.80
N LYS A 217 -9.39 -8.88 9.23
CA LYS A 217 -9.48 -7.42 9.33
C LYS A 217 -10.71 -6.88 8.57
N HIS A 218 -11.07 -7.46 7.42
CA HIS A 218 -12.29 -7.11 6.70
C HIS A 218 -13.55 -7.39 7.53
N THR A 219 -13.61 -8.55 8.17
CA THR A 219 -14.73 -8.95 9.03
C THR A 219 -14.87 -8.00 10.22
N VAL A 220 -13.77 -7.74 10.94
CA VAL A 220 -13.77 -6.83 12.09
C VAL A 220 -14.17 -5.40 11.67
N PHE A 221 -13.71 -4.93 10.52
CA PHE A 221 -14.06 -3.61 10.00
C PHE A 221 -15.55 -3.52 9.61
N ALA A 222 -16.07 -4.54 8.92
CA ALA A 222 -17.48 -4.61 8.54
C ALA A 222 -18.40 -4.63 9.78
N GLU A 223 -18.06 -5.45 10.78
CA GLU A 223 -18.76 -5.47 12.06
C GLU A 223 -18.67 -4.13 12.81
N GLY A 224 -17.51 -3.48 12.77
CA GLY A 224 -17.30 -2.17 13.37
C GLY A 224 -18.17 -1.09 12.75
N ILE A 225 -18.28 -1.07 11.43
CA ILE A 225 -19.19 -0.16 10.69
C ILE A 225 -20.64 -0.45 11.06
N GLU A 226 -21.06 -1.72 11.05
CA GLU A 226 -22.44 -2.09 11.37
C GLU A 226 -22.80 -1.66 12.78
N LYS A 227 -21.95 -1.96 13.77
CA LYS A 227 -22.13 -1.51 15.15
C LYS A 227 -22.16 0.02 15.28
N GLY A 228 -21.28 0.72 14.54
CA GLY A 228 -21.27 2.18 14.50
C GLY A 228 -22.55 2.78 13.92
N VAL A 229 -23.06 2.23 12.83
CA VAL A 229 -24.34 2.65 12.21
C VAL A 229 -25.53 2.39 13.15
N GLN A 230 -25.57 1.22 13.79
CA GLN A 230 -26.63 0.89 14.75
C GLN A 230 -26.58 1.84 15.96
N LYS A 231 -25.40 2.10 16.50
CA LYS A 231 -25.20 3.03 17.61
C LYS A 231 -25.64 4.45 17.22
N GLY A 232 -25.20 4.95 16.08
CA GLY A 232 -25.58 6.28 15.57
C GLY A 232 -27.06 6.43 15.38
N LYS A 233 -27.75 5.41 14.80
CA LYS A 233 -29.21 5.39 14.67
C LYS A 233 -29.92 5.41 16.03
N LEU A 234 -29.39 4.70 17.03
CA LEU A 234 -29.97 4.70 18.36
C LEU A 234 -29.80 6.06 19.05
N GLU A 235 -28.61 6.66 18.98
CA GLU A 235 -28.32 8.00 19.52
C GLU A 235 -29.19 9.08 18.88
N GLU A 236 -29.40 9.00 17.57
CA GLU A 236 -30.31 9.90 16.84
C GLU A 236 -31.74 9.77 17.35
N LYS A 237 -32.27 8.52 17.44
CA LYS A 237 -33.59 8.25 17.97
C LYS A 237 -33.76 8.79 19.40
N GLN A 238 -32.77 8.58 20.25
CA GLN A 238 -32.77 9.07 21.63
C GLN A 238 -32.75 10.61 21.67
N THR A 239 -31.99 11.26 20.78
CA THR A 239 -31.96 12.71 20.68
C THR A 239 -33.30 13.29 20.23
N ILE A 240 -33.92 12.66 19.22
CA ILE A 240 -35.28 13.04 18.76
C ILE A 240 -36.30 12.85 19.89
N ALA A 241 -36.25 11.71 20.60
CA ALA A 241 -37.15 11.44 21.71
C ALA A 241 -37.01 12.48 22.84
N LYS A 242 -35.80 12.86 23.23
CA LYS A 242 -35.53 13.92 24.20
C LYS A 242 -36.13 15.25 23.77
N ASN A 243 -35.95 15.63 22.52
CA ASN A 243 -36.50 16.86 21.97
C ASN A 243 -38.04 16.87 22.00
N LEU A 244 -38.66 15.74 21.62
CA LEU A 244 -40.12 15.59 21.64
C LEU A 244 -40.68 15.57 23.07
N LEU A 245 -40.00 14.96 24.05
CA LEU A 245 -40.36 15.04 25.47
C LEU A 245 -40.36 16.49 25.96
N ALA A 246 -39.35 17.29 25.57
CA ALA A 246 -39.25 18.70 25.94
C ALA A 246 -40.40 19.56 25.39
N THR A 247 -41.01 19.14 24.27
CA THR A 247 -42.19 19.80 23.70
C THR A 247 -43.53 19.38 24.35
N GLY A 248 -43.50 18.44 25.30
CA GLY A 248 -44.66 17.96 26.03
C GLY A 248 -45.53 16.94 25.34
N LEU A 249 -44.99 16.27 24.28
CA LEU A 249 -45.66 15.18 23.61
C LEU A 249 -45.76 13.94 24.52
N ASP A 250 -46.84 13.17 24.38
CA ASP A 250 -47.02 11.93 25.15
C ASP A 250 -46.09 10.80 24.68
N ILE A 251 -45.80 9.89 25.60
CA ILE A 251 -44.85 8.80 25.39
C ILE A 251 -45.26 7.86 24.24
N ASP A 252 -46.56 7.67 24.04
CA ASP A 252 -47.08 6.77 22.99
C ASP A 252 -46.82 7.38 21.60
N THR A 253 -47.02 8.66 21.46
CA THR A 253 -46.68 9.38 20.22
C THR A 253 -45.19 9.37 19.93
N ILE A 254 -44.35 9.57 20.97
CA ILE A 254 -42.88 9.54 20.82
C ILE A 254 -42.40 8.14 20.46
N ALA A 255 -42.95 7.11 21.07
CA ALA A 255 -42.61 5.72 20.74
C ALA A 255 -42.93 5.38 19.28
N ASN A 256 -44.09 5.78 18.79
CA ASN A 256 -44.50 5.63 17.42
C ASN A 256 -43.58 6.40 16.43
N ALA A 257 -43.15 7.60 16.78
CA ALA A 257 -42.31 8.45 15.93
C ALA A 257 -40.86 7.96 15.87
N THR A 258 -40.29 7.45 16.96
CA THR A 258 -38.87 7.08 17.07
C THR A 258 -38.59 5.58 16.94
N GLY A 259 -39.64 4.77 17.21
CA GLY A 259 -39.50 3.29 17.31
C GLY A 259 -38.72 2.84 18.55
N LEU A 260 -38.57 3.72 19.57
CA LEU A 260 -38.07 3.38 20.89
C LEU A 260 -39.20 2.80 21.75
N THR A 261 -38.87 1.93 22.68
CA THR A 261 -39.82 1.42 23.66
C THR A 261 -40.19 2.52 24.69
N LYS A 262 -41.36 2.40 25.31
CA LYS A 262 -41.80 3.35 26.35
C LYS A 262 -40.81 3.43 27.51
N ILE A 263 -40.21 2.27 27.89
CA ILE A 263 -39.20 2.20 28.95
C ILE A 263 -37.92 2.98 28.57
N GLU A 264 -37.47 2.82 27.33
CA GLU A 264 -36.33 3.60 26.83
C GLU A 264 -36.57 5.09 26.85
N ILE A 265 -37.79 5.53 26.47
CA ILE A 265 -38.18 6.95 26.49
C ILE A 265 -38.28 7.48 27.91
N GLU A 266 -38.84 6.68 28.83
CA GLU A 266 -38.92 7.07 30.26
C GLU A 266 -37.53 7.24 30.89
N ASN A 267 -36.56 6.43 30.51
CA ASN A 267 -35.17 6.55 30.97
C ASN A 267 -34.43 7.76 30.37
N LEU A 268 -34.99 8.47 29.40
CA LEU A 268 -34.41 9.68 28.82
C LEU A 268 -34.85 10.98 29.52
N ARG A 269 -35.83 10.88 30.45
CA ARG A 269 -36.27 12.02 31.28
C ARG A 269 -35.20 12.31 32.31
#